data_7b8cfaaf8bb157d440e596d6ec6dc4ec
#
_entry.id   7b8cfaaf8bb157d440e596d6ec6dc4ec
#
_cell.length_a   1.000
_cell.length_b   1.000
_cell.length_c   1.000
_cell.angle_alpha   90.00
_cell.angle_beta   90.00
_cell.angle_gamma   90.00
#
_symmetry.space_group_name_H-M   'P 1'
#
loop_
_entity.id
_entity.type
_entity.pdbx_description
1 polymer ?
#
loop_
_entity_poly.entity_id
_entity_poly.type
_entity_poly.pdbx_seq_one_letter_code
_entity_poly.pdbx_strand_id
1 'polypeptide(L)'
;MNQHFRFLTLLTILLPLHALAGDIIVTPDGSLHEALRQAREWRRTGDPRCQGGIHINVKAGTYYMEEPLFIRPEDSGSEDSPTIISGEDGTVICGDAPQQHTQLFPMEGLEHIIAFDKQKRTITIPTPPQDVLREPNLEMVLQQRWAMAILRVKEAKVKGDKTELTFKEPESRLEFEHPWPQPIVGGEKGNSAFLLRTTEQHDGIEQLIVVQGTQENPVNYVTLEGLKFEKTCWNRPLHKGHVTLQGGFPIIDAYKLEKEGLPWAATLENQAWIERPVAAVSISWASHVNVEKCVFAQLAATAIDFSVGISDCKVSGCLFSDIGGTAILAGSFAESPREVHRPYTDLAPLCRHLSISSNTIINATKEDWGAVAIGCGYVSHTDITHNAIDSVNYSGICVGWGWTPEDTGMSHNSITHNIVNHYAMQLYDVGAIYTLSNQPHSVMEGNTIYPHEPAPYATNDRCFPIYLDAATDGYTIRNNRITGEGLITKEQIGFNNPGPAIVINVPQP
;
A
#
# COMPACT_ATOMS: atom_id res chain seq x y z
N MET A 1 -82.55 -21.22 -24.09
CA MET A 1 -81.42 -21.08 -25.05
C MET A 1 -80.48 -20.01 -24.53
N ASN A 2 -79.46 -20.39 -23.68
CA ASN A 2 -78.48 -19.48 -23.13
C ASN A 2 -77.09 -19.89 -23.67
N GLN A 3 -76.54 -19.07 -24.52
CA GLN A 3 -75.18 -19.23 -25.03
C GLN A 3 -74.19 -18.52 -24.03
N HIS A 4 -73.35 -19.32 -23.36
CA HIS A 4 -72.21 -18.79 -22.60
C HIS A 4 -71.02 -18.59 -23.54
N PHE A 5 -70.63 -17.33 -23.77
CA PHE A 5 -69.36 -16.98 -24.37
C PHE A 5 -68.33 -17.07 -23.31
N ARG A 6 -67.35 -17.99 -23.45
CA ARG A 6 -66.09 -18.04 -22.63
C ARG A 6 -65.04 -17.18 -23.34
N PHE A 7 -64.69 -16.07 -22.73
CA PHE A 7 -63.49 -15.34 -23.09
C PHE A 7 -62.26 -16.09 -22.57
N LEU A 8 -61.39 -16.57 -23.47
CA LEU A 8 -60.08 -17.12 -23.16
C LEU A 8 -59.08 -15.96 -23.14
N THR A 9 -58.70 -15.49 -21.94
CA THR A 9 -57.65 -14.49 -21.76
C THR A 9 -56.31 -15.19 -21.91
N LEU A 10 -55.60 -14.94 -23.00
CA LEU A 10 -54.25 -15.40 -23.21
C LEU A 10 -53.32 -14.53 -22.33
N LEU A 11 -52.88 -15.09 -21.23
CA LEU A 11 -51.87 -14.47 -20.36
C LEU A 11 -50.49 -14.70 -21.01
N THR A 12 -50.00 -13.72 -21.76
CA THR A 12 -48.62 -13.70 -22.25
C THR A 12 -47.71 -13.41 -21.06
N ILE A 13 -47.09 -14.46 -20.53
CA ILE A 13 -46.00 -14.33 -19.56
C ILE A 13 -44.79 -13.82 -20.35
N LEU A 14 -44.53 -12.53 -20.29
CA LEU A 14 -43.25 -11.96 -20.65
C LEU A 14 -42.23 -12.43 -19.58
N LEU A 15 -41.58 -13.54 -19.86
CA LEU A 15 -40.32 -13.86 -19.16
C LEU A 15 -39.32 -12.75 -19.49
N PRO A 16 -38.68 -12.11 -18.51
CA PRO A 16 -37.59 -11.21 -18.82
C PRO A 16 -36.52 -12.02 -19.56
N LEU A 17 -36.25 -11.67 -20.80
CA LEU A 17 -35.06 -12.11 -21.50
C LEU A 17 -33.89 -11.53 -20.66
N HIS A 18 -33.30 -12.33 -19.79
CA HIS A 18 -31.98 -12.02 -19.30
C HIS A 18 -31.06 -12.10 -20.52
N ALA A 19 -30.58 -10.96 -20.96
CA ALA A 19 -29.56 -10.91 -21.98
C ALA A 19 -28.37 -11.76 -21.46
N LEU A 20 -28.00 -12.79 -22.22
CA LEU A 20 -26.82 -13.59 -21.87
C LEU A 20 -25.61 -12.71 -22.08
N ALA A 21 -24.80 -12.56 -21.04
CA ALA A 21 -23.51 -11.88 -21.12
C ALA A 21 -22.62 -12.56 -22.17
N GLY A 22 -21.77 -11.80 -22.83
CA GLY A 22 -20.81 -12.36 -23.77
C GLY A 22 -19.65 -13.02 -23.04
N ASP A 23 -19.48 -14.32 -23.23
CA ASP A 23 -18.37 -15.09 -22.64
C ASP A 23 -17.16 -15.15 -23.57
N ILE A 24 -15.98 -14.83 -23.05
CA ILE A 24 -14.68 -15.05 -23.68
C ILE A 24 -13.91 -16.00 -22.76
N ILE A 25 -13.57 -17.18 -23.26
CA ILE A 25 -12.84 -18.18 -22.49
C ILE A 25 -11.36 -18.06 -22.80
N VAL A 26 -10.55 -17.92 -21.74
CA VAL A 26 -9.08 -17.91 -21.83
C VAL A 26 -8.53 -19.18 -21.19
N THR A 27 -7.80 -19.96 -21.95
CA THR A 27 -7.09 -21.16 -21.46
C THR A 27 -5.62 -20.81 -21.21
N PRO A 28 -4.84 -21.64 -20.50
CA PRO A 28 -3.43 -21.37 -20.25
C PRO A 28 -2.56 -21.18 -21.50
N ASP A 29 -2.96 -21.76 -22.64
CA ASP A 29 -2.31 -21.53 -23.92
C ASP A 29 -2.84 -20.27 -24.65
N GLY A 30 -3.83 -19.60 -24.10
CA GLY A 30 -4.44 -18.37 -24.65
C GLY A 30 -3.80 -17.11 -24.05
N SER A 31 -4.26 -15.95 -24.54
CA SER A 31 -3.73 -14.65 -24.14
C SER A 31 -4.83 -13.79 -23.50
N LEU A 32 -4.57 -13.30 -22.28
CA LEU A 32 -5.43 -12.29 -21.61
C LEU A 32 -5.52 -10.99 -22.40
N HIS A 33 -4.42 -10.56 -23.03
CA HIS A 33 -4.37 -9.38 -23.87
C HIS A 33 -5.30 -9.52 -25.09
N GLU A 34 -5.28 -10.71 -25.70
CA GLU A 34 -6.13 -10.99 -26.86
C GLU A 34 -7.62 -11.04 -26.46
N ALA A 35 -7.94 -11.65 -25.30
CA ALA A 35 -9.29 -11.70 -24.78
C ALA A 35 -9.84 -10.29 -24.49
N LEU A 36 -9.02 -9.44 -23.86
CA LEU A 36 -9.41 -8.05 -23.60
C LEU A 36 -9.57 -7.25 -24.90
N ARG A 37 -8.69 -7.48 -25.89
CA ARG A 37 -8.81 -6.88 -27.22
C ARG A 37 -10.11 -7.30 -27.91
N GLN A 38 -10.49 -8.56 -27.79
CA GLN A 38 -11.77 -9.06 -28.33
C GLN A 38 -12.97 -8.41 -27.64
N ALA A 39 -12.95 -8.30 -26.31
CA ALA A 39 -13.98 -7.61 -25.54
C ALA A 39 -14.14 -6.15 -25.98
N ARG A 40 -13.02 -5.43 -26.13
CA ARG A 40 -12.96 -4.06 -26.63
C ARG A 40 -13.58 -3.94 -28.04
N GLU A 41 -13.27 -4.87 -28.93
CA GLU A 41 -13.84 -4.88 -30.27
C GLU A 41 -15.36 -5.10 -30.28
N TRP A 42 -15.89 -5.97 -29.40
CA TRP A 42 -17.34 -6.14 -29.26
C TRP A 42 -18.00 -4.84 -28.79
N ARG A 43 -17.43 -4.17 -27.80
CA ARG A 43 -17.97 -2.86 -27.34
C ARG A 43 -17.91 -1.80 -28.45
N ARG A 44 -16.80 -1.69 -29.15
CA ARG A 44 -16.58 -0.71 -30.21
C ARG A 44 -17.56 -0.89 -31.37
N THR A 45 -17.96 -2.12 -31.69
CA THR A 45 -18.88 -2.43 -32.78
C THR A 45 -20.37 -2.47 -32.36
N GLY A 46 -20.65 -2.33 -31.07
CA GLY A 46 -22.00 -2.48 -30.52
C GLY A 46 -22.54 -3.90 -30.67
N ASP A 47 -21.67 -4.91 -30.54
CA ASP A 47 -22.05 -6.32 -30.69
C ASP A 47 -23.13 -6.70 -29.67
N PRO A 48 -24.19 -7.42 -30.09
CA PRO A 48 -25.26 -7.85 -29.18
C PRO A 48 -24.78 -8.68 -27.98
N ARG A 49 -23.61 -9.34 -28.07
CA ARG A 49 -22.99 -10.07 -26.96
C ARG A 49 -22.63 -9.17 -25.78
N CYS A 50 -22.50 -7.87 -25.97
CA CYS A 50 -22.27 -6.93 -24.87
C CYS A 50 -23.52 -6.67 -24.01
N GLN A 51 -24.72 -7.11 -24.46
CA GLN A 51 -25.93 -6.97 -23.66
C GLN A 51 -25.84 -7.83 -22.41
N GLY A 52 -25.91 -7.20 -21.21
CA GLY A 52 -25.77 -7.88 -19.94
C GLY A 52 -24.31 -8.05 -19.45
N GLY A 53 -23.35 -7.53 -20.20
CA GLY A 53 -21.93 -7.51 -19.81
C GLY A 53 -21.03 -8.39 -20.67
N ILE A 54 -19.73 -8.30 -20.41
CA ILE A 54 -18.72 -9.17 -21.01
C ILE A 54 -18.01 -9.89 -19.87
N HIS A 55 -17.98 -11.22 -19.97
CA HIS A 55 -17.26 -12.08 -19.04
C HIS A 55 -16.02 -12.69 -19.71
N ILE A 56 -14.84 -12.33 -19.23
CA ILE A 56 -13.59 -12.98 -19.59
C ILE A 56 -13.32 -14.05 -18.53
N ASN A 57 -13.65 -15.29 -18.86
CA ASN A 57 -13.52 -16.45 -17.98
C ASN A 57 -12.15 -17.07 -18.15
N VAL A 58 -11.27 -16.87 -17.18
CA VAL A 58 -9.89 -17.35 -17.17
C VAL A 58 -9.83 -18.72 -16.51
N LYS A 59 -9.49 -19.74 -17.29
CA LYS A 59 -9.43 -21.13 -16.82
C LYS A 59 -8.27 -21.34 -15.84
N ALA A 60 -8.39 -22.36 -14.98
CA ALA A 60 -7.32 -22.76 -14.07
C ALA A 60 -5.99 -23.00 -14.80
N GLY A 61 -4.92 -22.47 -14.25
CA GLY A 61 -3.56 -22.58 -14.80
C GLY A 61 -2.74 -21.31 -14.57
N THR A 62 -1.47 -21.35 -14.96
CA THR A 62 -0.55 -20.21 -14.79
C THR A 62 -0.39 -19.44 -16.09
N TYR A 63 -0.61 -18.14 -16.02
CA TYR A 63 -0.48 -17.19 -17.11
C TYR A 63 0.73 -16.30 -16.83
N TYR A 64 1.81 -16.57 -17.54
CA TYR A 64 3.06 -15.80 -17.41
C TYR A 64 2.96 -14.49 -18.18
N MET A 65 3.22 -13.39 -17.48
CA MET A 65 3.09 -12.05 -18.03
C MET A 65 4.46 -11.51 -18.41
N GLU A 66 4.64 -11.16 -19.69
CA GLU A 66 5.84 -10.47 -20.19
C GLU A 66 5.66 -8.94 -20.13
N GLU A 67 4.41 -8.47 -20.15
CA GLU A 67 4.03 -7.07 -20.01
C GLU A 67 2.71 -6.95 -19.22
N PRO A 68 2.43 -5.80 -18.59
CA PRO A 68 1.16 -5.60 -17.88
C PRO A 68 -0.05 -5.69 -18.78
N LEU A 69 -1.15 -6.25 -18.27
CA LEU A 69 -2.47 -6.13 -18.91
C LEU A 69 -3.02 -4.72 -18.67
N PHE A 70 -3.11 -3.92 -19.74
CA PHE A 70 -3.66 -2.57 -19.67
C PHE A 70 -5.17 -2.56 -19.89
N ILE A 71 -5.91 -2.19 -18.85
CA ILE A 71 -7.37 -1.95 -18.88
C ILE A 71 -7.57 -0.43 -18.99
N ARG A 72 -8.23 0.00 -20.05
CA ARG A 72 -8.38 1.39 -20.44
C ARG A 72 -9.84 1.79 -20.53
N PRO A 73 -10.16 3.07 -20.73
CA PRO A 73 -11.57 3.50 -20.88
C PRO A 73 -12.37 2.74 -21.92
N GLU A 74 -11.73 2.25 -22.98
CA GLU A 74 -12.37 1.44 -24.03
C GLU A 74 -12.82 0.06 -23.56
N ASP A 75 -12.31 -0.40 -22.42
CA ASP A 75 -12.66 -1.67 -21.80
C ASP A 75 -13.77 -1.52 -20.76
N SER A 76 -14.20 -0.27 -20.52
CA SER A 76 -15.23 0.04 -19.54
C SER A 76 -16.55 -0.65 -19.83
N GLY A 77 -17.22 -1.03 -18.76
CA GLY A 77 -18.60 -1.44 -18.78
C GLY A 77 -19.56 -0.30 -18.44
N SER A 78 -20.77 -0.69 -18.11
CA SER A 78 -21.80 0.12 -17.47
C SER A 78 -22.46 -0.72 -16.38
N GLU A 79 -23.32 -0.11 -15.57
CA GLU A 79 -24.06 -0.82 -14.51
C GLU A 79 -24.81 -2.05 -15.05
N ASP A 80 -25.49 -1.91 -16.20
CA ASP A 80 -26.25 -2.99 -16.85
C ASP A 80 -25.38 -3.90 -17.74
N SER A 81 -24.14 -3.53 -18.00
CA SER A 81 -23.23 -4.24 -18.91
C SER A 81 -21.76 -4.12 -18.44
N PRO A 82 -21.41 -4.70 -17.29
CA PRO A 82 -20.04 -4.62 -16.76
C PRO A 82 -19.05 -5.43 -17.63
N THR A 83 -17.75 -5.18 -17.41
CA THR A 83 -16.66 -6.04 -17.87
C THR A 83 -16.12 -6.79 -16.68
N ILE A 84 -16.20 -8.12 -16.71
CA ILE A 84 -15.76 -8.99 -15.60
C ILE A 84 -14.63 -9.89 -16.09
N ILE A 85 -13.51 -9.86 -15.42
CA ILE A 85 -12.40 -10.79 -15.62
C ILE A 85 -12.36 -11.71 -14.39
N SER A 86 -12.79 -12.95 -14.56
CA SER A 86 -12.92 -13.91 -13.48
C SER A 86 -12.04 -15.12 -13.68
N GLY A 87 -11.32 -15.53 -12.63
CA GLY A 87 -10.52 -16.73 -12.58
C GLY A 87 -11.27 -17.92 -11.97
N GLU A 88 -11.12 -19.10 -12.57
CA GLU A 88 -11.45 -20.35 -11.88
C GLU A 88 -10.48 -20.61 -10.72
N ASP A 89 -10.87 -21.46 -9.78
CA ASP A 89 -9.97 -21.89 -8.72
C ASP A 89 -8.66 -22.48 -9.31
N GLY A 90 -7.52 -21.94 -8.89
CA GLY A 90 -6.21 -22.28 -9.46
C GLY A 90 -5.77 -21.41 -10.63
N THR A 91 -6.48 -20.32 -10.97
CA THR A 91 -6.01 -19.34 -11.96
C THR A 91 -4.94 -18.43 -11.37
N VAL A 92 -3.78 -18.37 -12.00
CA VAL A 92 -2.61 -17.61 -11.53
C VAL A 92 -2.10 -16.67 -12.63
N ILE A 93 -2.07 -15.37 -12.33
CA ILE A 93 -1.42 -14.33 -13.14
C ILE A 93 -0.03 -14.11 -12.55
N CYS A 94 1.01 -14.52 -13.24
CA CYS A 94 2.37 -14.68 -12.73
C CYS A 94 3.35 -13.76 -13.45
N GLY A 95 4.14 -13.00 -12.67
CA GLY A 95 5.23 -12.18 -13.19
C GLY A 95 6.50 -12.97 -13.50
N ASP A 96 6.49 -14.27 -13.23
CA ASP A 96 7.61 -15.20 -13.44
C ASP A 96 8.94 -14.76 -12.78
N ALA A 97 8.86 -13.86 -11.81
CA ALA A 97 10.03 -13.47 -11.07
C ALA A 97 10.54 -14.67 -10.26
N PRO A 98 11.82 -15.03 -10.39
CA PRO A 98 12.41 -16.03 -9.51
C PRO A 98 12.27 -15.53 -8.07
N GLN A 99 12.08 -16.46 -7.14
CA GLN A 99 12.08 -16.12 -5.73
C GLN A 99 13.43 -15.47 -5.41
N GLN A 100 13.42 -14.21 -4.97
CA GLN A 100 14.65 -13.51 -4.63
C GLN A 100 15.31 -14.24 -3.46
N HIS A 101 16.50 -14.77 -3.68
CA HIS A 101 17.31 -15.34 -2.64
C HIS A 101 18.09 -14.23 -1.95
N THR A 102 17.62 -13.83 -0.77
CA THR A 102 18.33 -12.88 0.10
C THR A 102 19.08 -13.64 1.15
N GLN A 103 20.39 -13.52 1.15
CA GLN A 103 21.25 -14.03 2.19
C GLN A 103 21.50 -12.92 3.22
N LEU A 104 21.03 -13.14 4.44
CA LEU A 104 21.29 -12.27 5.59
C LEU A 104 22.60 -12.66 6.26
N PHE A 105 23.37 -11.66 6.67
CA PHE A 105 24.59 -11.83 7.48
C PHE A 105 24.32 -11.32 8.89
N PRO A 106 23.91 -12.17 9.83
CA PRO A 106 23.65 -11.76 11.19
C PRO A 106 24.95 -11.29 11.87
N MET A 107 24.84 -10.19 12.58
CA MET A 107 25.94 -9.54 13.30
C MET A 107 25.64 -9.58 14.80
N GLU A 108 25.53 -10.78 15.40
CA GLU A 108 25.11 -10.97 16.80
C GLU A 108 25.73 -9.95 17.77
N GLY A 109 24.90 -9.05 18.32
CA GLY A 109 25.30 -7.99 19.24
C GLY A 109 26.05 -6.82 18.59
N LEU A 110 26.14 -6.77 17.27
CA LEU A 110 26.90 -5.77 16.52
C LEU A 110 25.99 -4.95 15.57
N GLU A 111 24.68 -5.04 15.74
CA GLU A 111 23.68 -4.49 14.84
C GLU A 111 23.49 -2.97 14.97
N HIS A 112 24.37 -2.28 15.70
CA HIS A 112 24.30 -0.83 15.88
C HIS A 112 25.38 -0.10 15.09
N ILE A 113 25.06 1.08 14.60
CA ILE A 113 26.03 1.94 13.92
C ILE A 113 26.88 2.71 14.95
N ILE A 114 28.19 2.80 14.68
CA ILE A 114 29.15 3.50 15.53
C ILE A 114 29.21 4.99 15.20
N ALA A 115 29.12 5.34 13.90
CA ALA A 115 29.15 6.73 13.46
C ALA A 115 28.40 6.89 12.12
N PHE A 116 27.78 8.05 11.97
CA PHE A 116 27.14 8.53 10.74
C PHE A 116 27.78 9.87 10.37
N ASP A 117 28.63 9.88 9.35
CA ASP A 117 29.33 11.10 8.90
C ASP A 117 28.67 11.68 7.66
N LYS A 118 27.88 12.73 7.88
CA LYS A 118 27.10 13.40 6.83
C LYS A 118 27.96 14.05 5.76
N GLN A 119 29.15 14.56 6.12
CA GLN A 119 30.04 15.25 5.16
C GLN A 119 30.78 14.27 4.25
N LYS A 120 31.25 13.16 4.83
CA LYS A 120 31.94 12.11 4.08
C LYS A 120 30.98 11.11 3.42
N ARG A 121 29.70 11.15 3.78
CA ARG A 121 28.68 10.18 3.39
C ARG A 121 29.11 8.74 3.72
N THR A 122 29.51 8.52 4.98
CA THR A 122 29.93 7.22 5.46
C THR A 122 29.19 6.78 6.70
N ILE A 123 29.00 5.48 6.83
CA ILE A 123 28.54 4.83 8.06
C ILE A 123 29.65 3.94 8.58
N THR A 124 29.98 4.07 9.87
CA THR A 124 30.93 3.22 10.54
C THR A 124 30.20 2.18 11.38
N ILE A 125 30.57 0.93 11.20
CA ILE A 125 30.01 -0.23 11.89
C ILE A 125 31.13 -1.03 12.56
N PRO A 126 30.81 -1.93 13.52
CA PRO A 126 31.76 -2.97 13.95
C PRO A 126 32.22 -3.79 12.75
N THR A 127 33.48 -4.26 12.74
CA THR A 127 34.00 -5.01 11.59
C THR A 127 33.29 -6.38 11.46
N PRO A 128 32.55 -6.62 10.36
CA PRO A 128 31.97 -7.93 10.10
C PRO A 128 33.02 -8.94 9.65
N PRO A 129 32.70 -10.24 9.57
CA PRO A 129 33.59 -11.25 8.98
C PRO A 129 34.05 -10.85 7.58
N GLN A 130 35.27 -11.19 7.21
CA GLN A 130 35.90 -10.74 5.96
C GLN A 130 35.25 -11.29 4.71
N ASP A 131 34.63 -12.46 4.79
CA ASP A 131 33.86 -13.06 3.71
C ASP A 131 32.64 -12.23 3.37
N VAL A 132 31.92 -11.70 4.37
CA VAL A 132 30.80 -10.78 4.19
C VAL A 132 31.19 -9.53 3.41
N LEU A 133 32.35 -8.94 3.72
CA LEU A 133 32.84 -7.73 3.03
C LEU A 133 33.30 -7.97 1.59
N ARG A 134 33.40 -9.22 1.16
CA ARG A 134 33.78 -9.61 -0.20
C ARG A 134 32.60 -9.94 -1.08
N GLU A 135 31.40 -9.96 -0.51
CA GLU A 135 30.19 -10.26 -1.28
C GLU A 135 29.94 -9.21 -2.38
N PRO A 136 29.68 -9.62 -3.62
CA PRO A 136 29.69 -8.73 -4.78
C PRO A 136 28.54 -7.71 -4.76
N ASN A 137 27.43 -8.00 -4.14
CA ASN A 137 26.26 -7.13 -4.10
C ASN A 137 25.82 -6.83 -2.67
N LEU A 138 26.81 -6.55 -1.81
CA LEU A 138 26.55 -6.27 -0.41
C LEU A 138 25.67 -5.03 -0.27
N GLU A 139 24.60 -5.18 0.50
CA GLU A 139 23.66 -4.12 0.87
C GLU A 139 23.64 -3.97 2.39
N MET A 140 23.49 -2.74 2.85
CA MET A 140 23.14 -2.41 4.22
C MET A 140 21.68 -2.02 4.29
N VAL A 141 20.88 -2.78 5.02
CA VAL A 141 19.52 -2.40 5.39
C VAL A 141 19.59 -1.66 6.70
N LEU A 142 19.36 -0.37 6.68
CA LEU A 142 19.43 0.51 7.84
C LEU A 142 18.03 0.68 8.42
N GLN A 143 17.86 0.29 9.68
CA GLN A 143 16.66 0.52 10.46
C GLN A 143 16.75 1.88 11.15
N GLN A 144 15.78 2.73 10.88
CA GLN A 144 15.62 4.02 11.55
C GLN A 144 14.33 3.97 12.39
N ARG A 145 13.86 5.07 12.93
CA ARG A 145 12.65 5.03 13.78
C ARG A 145 11.42 4.55 13.00
N TRP A 146 10.97 5.36 12.06
CA TRP A 146 9.77 5.14 11.23
C TRP A 146 10.07 5.00 9.74
N ALA A 147 11.32 4.83 9.40
CA ALA A 147 11.78 4.65 8.03
C ALA A 147 12.93 3.65 7.98
N MET A 148 13.28 3.24 6.78
CA MET A 148 14.42 2.39 6.50
C MET A 148 15.18 2.89 5.27
N ALA A 149 16.41 2.37 5.10
CA ALA A 149 17.13 2.53 3.86
C ALA A 149 17.79 1.21 3.44
N ILE A 150 17.78 0.94 2.12
CA ILE A 150 18.60 -0.11 1.50
C ILE A 150 19.70 0.58 0.72
N LEU A 151 20.93 0.49 1.25
CA LEU A 151 22.10 1.17 0.74
C LEU A 151 23.05 0.14 0.12
N ARG A 152 23.28 0.23 -1.19
CA ARG A 152 24.25 -0.65 -1.88
C ARG A 152 25.67 -0.23 -1.52
N VAL A 153 26.43 -1.15 -0.90
CA VAL A 153 27.80 -0.88 -0.51
C VAL A 153 28.69 -0.69 -1.73
N LYS A 154 29.43 0.43 -1.76
CA LYS A 154 30.39 0.76 -2.79
C LYS A 154 31.81 0.33 -2.39
N GLU A 155 32.20 0.63 -1.15
CA GLU A 155 33.52 0.33 -0.63
C GLU A 155 33.45 0.13 0.89
N ALA A 156 34.21 -0.80 1.41
CA ALA A 156 34.39 -1.06 2.84
C ALA A 156 35.86 -0.89 3.22
N LYS A 157 36.13 -0.01 4.19
CA LYS A 157 37.49 0.24 4.72
C LYS A 157 37.62 -0.25 6.15
N VAL A 158 38.30 -1.36 6.35
CA VAL A 158 38.56 -1.92 7.67
C VAL A 158 39.62 -1.10 8.41
N LYS A 159 39.32 -0.69 9.62
CA LYS A 159 40.22 0.07 10.54
C LYS A 159 40.18 -0.58 11.93
N GLY A 160 40.93 -1.68 12.09
CA GLY A 160 40.91 -2.46 13.32
C GLY A 160 39.58 -3.18 13.54
N ASP A 161 38.93 -2.88 14.64
CA ASP A 161 37.61 -3.42 15.01
C ASP A 161 36.43 -2.71 14.36
N LYS A 162 36.69 -1.71 13.51
CA LYS A 162 35.66 -0.90 12.85
C LYS A 162 35.78 -0.92 11.33
N THR A 163 34.66 -0.85 10.65
CA THR A 163 34.60 -0.77 9.18
C THR A 163 33.80 0.45 8.77
N GLU A 164 34.43 1.30 7.95
CA GLU A 164 33.80 2.46 7.33
C GLU A 164 33.24 2.06 5.96
N LEU A 165 31.93 2.21 5.78
CA LEU A 165 31.21 1.91 4.55
C LEU A 165 30.90 3.18 3.78
N THR A 166 31.11 3.15 2.45
CA THR A 166 30.57 4.11 1.49
C THR A 166 29.55 3.42 0.60
N PHE A 167 28.64 4.16 0.02
CA PHE A 167 27.50 3.61 -0.71
C PHE A 167 27.44 4.13 -2.14
N LYS A 168 26.70 3.43 -3.00
CA LYS A 168 26.46 3.85 -4.38
C LYS A 168 25.49 5.05 -4.43
N GLU A 169 25.40 5.69 -5.58
CA GLU A 169 24.45 6.75 -5.88
C GLU A 169 23.23 6.16 -6.62
N PRO A 170 22.01 6.73 -6.49
CA PRO A 170 21.69 7.99 -5.79
C PRO A 170 21.45 7.85 -4.28
N GLU A 171 21.30 6.64 -3.75
CA GLU A 171 20.90 6.39 -2.36
C GLU A 171 21.85 7.00 -1.34
N SER A 172 23.15 7.00 -1.63
CA SER A 172 24.14 7.66 -0.76
C SER A 172 23.83 9.15 -0.58
N ARG A 173 23.57 9.87 -1.66
CA ARG A 173 23.18 11.29 -1.58
C ARG A 173 21.87 11.47 -0.82
N LEU A 174 20.87 10.68 -1.15
CA LEU A 174 19.53 10.80 -0.58
C LEU A 174 19.54 10.57 0.94
N GLU A 175 20.19 9.51 1.41
CA GLU A 175 20.25 9.19 2.84
C GLU A 175 20.99 10.28 3.64
N PHE A 176 22.10 10.78 3.14
CA PHE A 176 22.92 11.76 3.87
C PHE A 176 22.42 13.21 3.74
N GLU A 177 21.66 13.56 2.71
CA GLU A 177 21.00 14.86 2.56
C GLU A 177 19.58 14.88 3.12
N HIS A 178 18.97 13.73 3.30
CA HIS A 178 17.61 13.55 3.83
C HIS A 178 17.50 14.16 5.24
N PRO A 179 16.52 15.02 5.48
CA PRO A 179 16.43 15.75 6.75
C PRO A 179 15.97 14.88 7.91
N TRP A 180 15.15 13.82 7.67
CA TRP A 180 14.43 13.13 8.73
C TRP A 180 13.85 11.77 8.28
N PRO A 181 13.95 10.71 9.12
CA PRO A 181 14.78 10.62 10.33
C PRO A 181 16.23 10.34 9.97
N GLN A 182 17.15 10.84 10.81
CA GLN A 182 18.55 10.45 10.70
C GLN A 182 18.81 9.22 11.59
N PRO A 183 19.77 8.37 11.24
CA PRO A 183 20.17 7.27 12.09
C PRO A 183 20.61 7.78 13.47
N ILE A 184 20.20 7.09 14.52
CA ILE A 184 20.65 7.34 15.89
C ILE A 184 21.83 6.42 16.14
N VAL A 185 22.99 7.01 16.49
CA VAL A 185 24.22 6.29 16.76
C VAL A 185 24.41 5.96 18.23
N GLY A 186 25.05 4.83 18.55
CA GLY A 186 25.50 4.55 19.90
C GLY A 186 25.39 3.10 20.35
N GLY A 187 24.33 2.39 20.13
CA GLY A 187 24.14 1.01 20.61
C GLY A 187 23.23 0.87 21.84
N GLU A 188 22.58 1.95 22.26
CA GLU A 188 21.57 1.90 23.30
C GLU A 188 20.18 1.61 22.70
N LYS A 189 19.24 1.18 23.54
CA LYS A 189 17.85 0.95 23.12
C LYS A 189 17.25 2.22 22.49
N GLY A 190 16.62 2.07 21.34
CA GLY A 190 16.08 3.18 20.55
C GLY A 190 17.03 3.75 19.49
N ASN A 191 18.27 3.27 19.45
CA ASN A 191 19.24 3.61 18.41
C ASN A 191 18.95 2.84 17.11
N SER A 192 19.43 3.38 15.99
CA SER A 192 19.30 2.70 14.70
C SER A 192 20.11 1.41 14.67
N ALA A 193 19.51 0.36 14.14
CA ALA A 193 20.16 -0.90 13.88
C ALA A 193 20.38 -1.08 12.36
N PHE A 194 21.11 -2.12 11.98
CA PHE A 194 21.29 -2.47 10.58
C PHE A 194 21.41 -3.98 10.38
N LEU A 195 21.16 -4.40 9.15
CA LEU A 195 21.50 -5.73 8.68
C LEU A 195 22.41 -5.61 7.46
N LEU A 196 23.33 -6.56 7.29
CA LEU A 196 24.03 -6.74 6.04
C LEU A 196 23.38 -7.91 5.28
N ARG A 197 23.21 -7.75 3.97
CA ARG A 197 22.65 -8.78 3.11
C ARG A 197 23.21 -8.74 1.70
N THR A 198 23.06 -9.83 0.98
CA THR A 198 23.14 -9.84 -0.47
C THR A 198 21.81 -10.34 -1.02
N THR A 199 21.40 -9.81 -2.15
CA THR A 199 20.20 -10.25 -2.85
C THR A 199 20.58 -10.61 -4.27
N GLU A 200 20.20 -11.80 -4.73
CA GLU A 200 20.28 -12.13 -6.14
C GLU A 200 19.37 -11.19 -6.92
N GLN A 201 19.94 -10.54 -7.92
CA GLN A 201 19.29 -9.45 -8.62
C GLN A 201 18.75 -9.96 -9.94
N HIS A 202 17.43 -9.83 -10.11
CA HIS A 202 16.74 -10.14 -11.35
C HIS A 202 15.87 -8.96 -11.74
N ASP A 203 16.14 -8.39 -12.91
CA ASP A 203 15.19 -7.48 -13.55
C ASP A 203 14.00 -8.29 -14.07
N GLY A 204 12.81 -7.83 -13.83
CA GLY A 204 11.59 -8.49 -14.25
C GLY A 204 10.39 -7.57 -14.17
N ILE A 205 9.23 -8.14 -14.43
CA ILE A 205 7.97 -7.40 -14.42
C ILE A 205 7.60 -7.02 -12.97
N GLU A 206 7.25 -5.77 -12.77
CA GLU A 206 6.82 -5.23 -11.48
C GLU A 206 5.30 -5.08 -11.40
N GLN A 207 4.61 -4.94 -12.54
CA GLN A 207 3.17 -4.73 -12.64
C GLN A 207 2.53 -5.82 -13.48
N LEU A 208 1.41 -6.36 -13.04
CA LEU A 208 0.65 -7.41 -13.73
C LEU A 208 -0.59 -6.84 -14.42
N ILE A 209 -1.30 -5.93 -13.73
CA ILE A 209 -2.48 -5.24 -14.28
C ILE A 209 -2.37 -3.74 -14.02
N VAL A 210 -2.66 -2.96 -15.05
CA VAL A 210 -2.74 -1.49 -14.99
C VAL A 210 -4.10 -1.04 -15.48
N VAL A 211 -4.95 -0.59 -14.55
CA VAL A 211 -6.24 0.07 -14.87
C VAL A 211 -6.00 1.56 -14.90
N GLN A 212 -6.09 2.16 -16.09
CA GLN A 212 -5.71 3.54 -16.27
C GLN A 212 -6.70 4.31 -17.15
N GLY A 213 -7.48 5.17 -16.51
CA GLY A 213 -8.29 6.19 -17.17
C GLY A 213 -7.62 7.55 -17.19
N THR A 214 -8.42 8.57 -17.48
CA THR A 214 -8.08 9.99 -17.31
C THR A 214 -9.19 10.68 -16.53
N GLN A 215 -8.97 11.91 -16.10
CA GLN A 215 -10.00 12.70 -15.43
C GLN A 215 -11.25 12.86 -16.28
N GLU A 216 -11.08 13.07 -17.60
CA GLU A 216 -12.17 13.26 -18.55
C GLU A 216 -12.80 11.95 -19.02
N ASN A 217 -12.06 10.86 -18.95
CA ASN A 217 -12.52 9.54 -19.40
C ASN A 217 -12.01 8.44 -18.47
N PRO A 218 -12.63 8.25 -17.31
CA PRO A 218 -12.24 7.21 -16.36
C PRO A 218 -12.59 5.81 -16.87
N VAL A 219 -11.92 4.80 -16.32
CA VAL A 219 -12.34 3.40 -16.50
C VAL A 219 -13.52 3.12 -15.58
N ASN A 220 -14.58 2.49 -16.13
CA ASN A 220 -15.82 2.28 -15.39
C ASN A 220 -16.28 0.82 -15.43
N TYR A 221 -16.90 0.34 -14.35
CA TYR A 221 -17.60 -0.94 -14.24
C TYR A 221 -16.76 -2.13 -14.73
N VAL A 222 -15.56 -2.27 -14.14
CA VAL A 222 -14.68 -3.41 -14.35
C VAL A 222 -14.52 -4.18 -13.05
N THR A 223 -14.62 -5.51 -13.12
CA THR A 223 -14.39 -6.38 -11.95
C THR A 223 -13.29 -7.38 -12.23
N LEU A 224 -12.35 -7.50 -11.29
CA LEU A 224 -11.36 -8.56 -11.20
C LEU A 224 -11.81 -9.50 -10.07
N GLU A 225 -12.11 -10.76 -10.38
CA GLU A 225 -12.62 -11.69 -9.38
C GLU A 225 -11.92 -13.05 -9.42
N GLY A 226 -11.58 -13.60 -8.24
CA GLY A 226 -11.08 -14.96 -8.11
C GLY A 226 -9.71 -15.23 -8.74
N LEU A 227 -8.93 -14.19 -9.04
CA LEU A 227 -7.60 -14.29 -9.64
C LEU A 227 -6.53 -14.37 -8.56
N LYS A 228 -5.47 -15.13 -8.81
CA LYS A 228 -4.25 -15.08 -8.00
C LYS A 228 -3.17 -14.30 -8.75
N PHE A 229 -2.58 -13.30 -8.09
CA PHE A 229 -1.45 -12.50 -8.57
C PHE A 229 -0.20 -12.89 -7.80
N GLU A 230 0.89 -13.25 -8.49
CA GLU A 230 2.11 -13.66 -7.82
C GLU A 230 3.40 -13.33 -8.58
N LYS A 231 4.52 -13.34 -7.83
CA LYS A 231 5.89 -13.32 -8.35
C LYS A 231 6.21 -12.12 -9.25
N THR A 232 6.05 -10.92 -8.72
CA THR A 232 6.60 -9.70 -9.34
C THR A 232 7.99 -9.39 -8.83
N CYS A 233 8.75 -8.59 -9.56
CA CYS A 233 10.03 -8.03 -9.13
C CYS A 233 9.85 -6.71 -8.38
N TRP A 234 10.93 -6.29 -7.70
CA TRP A 234 11.11 -4.95 -7.19
C TRP A 234 12.49 -4.43 -7.61
N ASN A 235 12.52 -3.75 -8.76
CA ASN A 235 13.78 -3.41 -9.44
C ASN A 235 14.48 -2.19 -8.80
N ARG A 236 13.76 -1.38 -8.00
CA ARG A 236 14.30 -0.16 -7.41
C ARG A 236 15.54 -0.38 -6.56
N PRO A 237 15.60 -1.29 -5.58
CA PRO A 237 16.79 -1.47 -4.75
C PRO A 237 18.02 -1.84 -5.58
N LEU A 238 17.82 -2.64 -6.62
CA LEU A 238 18.86 -3.06 -7.55
C LEU A 238 19.53 -1.87 -8.25
N HIS A 239 18.74 -0.89 -8.71
CA HIS A 239 19.23 0.18 -9.55
C HIS A 239 19.54 1.47 -8.80
N LYS A 240 18.81 1.78 -7.74
CA LYS A 240 18.82 3.08 -7.07
C LYS A 240 18.96 2.99 -5.54
N GLY A 241 19.09 1.78 -4.97
CA GLY A 241 18.86 1.60 -3.55
C GLY A 241 17.44 1.99 -3.17
N HIS A 242 17.17 2.09 -1.87
CA HIS A 242 15.84 2.48 -1.39
C HIS A 242 15.99 3.32 -0.12
N VAL A 243 15.73 4.60 -0.20
CA VAL A 243 15.68 5.52 0.95
C VAL A 243 14.26 6.01 1.04
N THR A 244 13.61 5.79 2.18
CA THR A 244 12.18 6.05 2.31
C THR A 244 11.86 7.23 3.18
N LEU A 245 10.73 7.84 2.90
CA LEU A 245 9.95 8.60 3.84
C LEU A 245 8.99 7.64 4.56
N GLN A 246 8.27 8.11 5.55
CA GLN A 246 7.24 7.35 6.25
C GLN A 246 6.25 6.68 5.26
N GLY A 247 5.79 5.48 5.56
CA GLY A 247 4.86 4.74 4.71
C GLY A 247 5.48 4.05 3.49
N GLY A 248 6.81 3.93 3.43
CA GLY A 248 7.51 3.22 2.35
C GLY A 248 7.66 4.02 1.05
N PHE A 249 7.39 5.33 1.07
CA PHE A 249 7.54 6.16 -0.13
C PHE A 249 9.00 6.47 -0.42
N PRO A 250 9.53 6.05 -1.59
CA PRO A 250 10.91 6.31 -1.94
C PRO A 250 11.18 7.80 -2.14
N ILE A 251 12.23 8.28 -1.51
CA ILE A 251 12.74 9.64 -1.72
C ILE A 251 13.49 9.69 -3.05
N ILE A 252 13.18 10.69 -3.86
CA ILE A 252 13.84 10.93 -5.15
C ILE A 252 14.74 12.16 -5.11
N ASP A 253 14.50 13.08 -4.18
CA ASP A 253 15.39 14.18 -3.89
C ASP A 253 15.27 14.59 -2.42
N ALA A 254 16.35 15.19 -1.89
CA ALA A 254 16.35 15.72 -0.54
C ALA A 254 15.43 16.95 -0.44
N TYR A 255 15.05 17.28 0.80
CA TYR A 255 14.20 18.41 1.11
C TYR A 255 14.65 19.71 0.43
N LYS A 256 13.69 20.37 -0.22
CA LYS A 256 13.86 21.71 -0.78
C LYS A 256 12.59 22.52 -0.50
N LEU A 257 12.77 23.76 -0.02
CA LEU A 257 11.66 24.71 0.05
C LEU A 257 11.13 24.95 -1.36
N GLU A 258 9.88 24.64 -1.58
CA GLU A 258 9.24 24.87 -2.87
C GLU A 258 9.06 26.35 -3.14
N LYS A 259 8.66 27.09 -2.12
CA LYS A 259 8.42 28.51 -2.17
C LYS A 259 8.80 29.15 -0.85
N GLU A 260 9.61 30.19 -0.92
CA GLU A 260 9.99 30.98 0.25
C GLU A 260 8.74 31.63 0.88
N GLY A 261 8.69 31.65 2.22
CA GLY A 261 7.64 32.32 2.98
C GLY A 261 6.36 31.53 3.19
N LEU A 262 6.31 30.23 2.85
CA LEU A 262 5.19 29.37 3.23
C LEU A 262 5.36 28.90 4.69
N PRO A 263 4.48 29.32 5.63
CA PRO A 263 4.71 29.09 7.07
C PRO A 263 4.78 27.62 7.45
N TRP A 264 3.99 26.78 6.83
CA TRP A 264 3.99 25.34 7.08
C TRP A 264 5.21 24.62 6.46
N ALA A 265 5.67 25.05 5.30
CA ALA A 265 6.80 24.44 4.64
C ALA A 265 8.11 24.62 5.42
N ALA A 266 8.28 25.76 6.09
CA ALA A 266 9.49 26.07 6.85
C ALA A 266 9.62 25.26 8.15
N THR A 267 8.54 24.68 8.65
CA THR A 267 8.49 23.97 9.94
C THR A 267 8.45 22.44 9.81
N LEU A 268 8.32 21.90 8.60
CA LEU A 268 8.20 20.47 8.37
C LEU A 268 9.58 19.85 8.17
N GLU A 269 9.95 18.95 9.08
CA GLU A 269 11.29 18.36 9.16
C GLU A 269 11.50 17.23 8.15
N ASN A 270 10.42 16.56 7.74
CA ASN A 270 10.46 15.38 6.89
C ASN A 270 9.96 15.62 5.46
N GLN A 271 10.02 16.85 4.98
CA GLN A 271 9.70 17.14 3.60
C GLN A 271 10.77 16.59 2.66
N ALA A 272 10.33 15.89 1.64
CA ALA A 272 11.17 15.38 0.58
C ALA A 272 10.38 15.26 -0.71
N TRP A 273 11.09 15.19 -1.83
CA TRP A 273 10.49 14.78 -3.09
C TRP A 273 10.41 13.27 -3.11
N ILE A 274 9.22 12.75 -3.27
CA ILE A 274 8.95 11.31 -3.20
C ILE A 274 8.34 10.78 -4.49
N GLU A 275 8.46 9.48 -4.68
CA GLU A 275 7.89 8.73 -5.78
C GLU A 275 6.88 7.74 -5.22
N ARG A 276 5.86 7.40 -6.02
CA ARG A 276 4.90 6.39 -5.62
C ARG A 276 5.52 5.00 -5.73
N PRO A 277 5.34 4.11 -4.74
CA PRO A 277 5.77 2.72 -4.85
C PRO A 277 5.07 2.02 -6.02
N VAL A 278 5.80 1.17 -6.73
CA VAL A 278 5.20 0.34 -7.79
C VAL A 278 4.26 -0.70 -7.18
N ALA A 279 3.16 -1.01 -7.88
CA ALA A 279 2.19 -2.01 -7.43
C ALA A 279 1.92 -3.06 -8.51
N ALA A 280 1.72 -4.32 -8.08
CA ALA A 280 1.39 -5.41 -9.01
C ALA A 280 0.07 -5.16 -9.74
N VAL A 281 -0.92 -4.58 -9.06
CA VAL A 281 -2.16 -4.09 -9.67
C VAL A 281 -2.30 -2.60 -9.34
N SER A 282 -2.31 -1.74 -10.36
CA SER A 282 -2.47 -0.30 -10.18
C SER A 282 -3.76 0.19 -10.85
N ILE A 283 -4.48 1.08 -10.15
CA ILE A 283 -5.78 1.61 -10.56
C ILE A 283 -5.74 3.13 -10.42
N SER A 284 -6.05 3.85 -11.50
CA SER A 284 -6.08 5.30 -11.53
C SER A 284 -7.21 5.82 -12.42
N TRP A 285 -7.81 6.94 -12.02
CA TRP A 285 -8.93 7.54 -12.75
C TRP A 285 -9.98 6.49 -13.13
N ALA A 286 -10.60 5.89 -12.10
CA ALA A 286 -11.50 4.77 -12.25
C ALA A 286 -12.72 4.91 -11.34
N SER A 287 -13.86 4.43 -11.81
CA SER A 287 -15.10 4.39 -11.05
C SER A 287 -15.77 3.02 -11.16
N HIS A 288 -16.34 2.52 -10.06
CA HIS A 288 -16.97 1.19 -10.01
C HIS A 288 -16.02 0.06 -10.49
N VAL A 289 -14.73 0.18 -10.16
CA VAL A 289 -13.76 -0.90 -10.36
C VAL A 289 -13.64 -1.71 -9.09
N ASN A 290 -13.92 -3.00 -9.19
CA ASN A 290 -13.95 -3.92 -8.05
C ASN A 290 -12.87 -4.99 -8.17
N VAL A 291 -12.23 -5.30 -7.04
CA VAL A 291 -11.29 -6.42 -6.90
C VAL A 291 -11.81 -7.31 -5.79
N GLU A 292 -12.28 -8.50 -6.14
CA GLU A 292 -13.02 -9.35 -5.23
C GLU A 292 -12.47 -10.77 -5.17
N LYS A 293 -12.35 -11.32 -3.97
CA LYS A 293 -11.95 -12.72 -3.75
C LYS A 293 -10.64 -13.09 -4.46
N CYS A 294 -9.76 -12.13 -4.67
CA CYS A 294 -8.47 -12.34 -5.29
C CYS A 294 -7.42 -12.73 -4.24
N VAL A 295 -6.36 -13.36 -4.70
CA VAL A 295 -5.19 -13.70 -3.89
C VAL A 295 -3.98 -12.93 -4.42
N PHE A 296 -3.32 -12.20 -3.54
CA PHE A 296 -2.05 -11.53 -3.81
C PHE A 296 -0.98 -12.23 -2.98
N ALA A 297 0.00 -12.86 -3.61
CA ALA A 297 0.98 -13.65 -2.90
C ALA A 297 2.39 -13.53 -3.50
N GLN A 298 3.41 -13.50 -2.64
CA GLN A 298 4.81 -13.48 -3.09
C GLN A 298 5.10 -12.33 -4.07
N LEU A 299 4.59 -11.15 -3.78
CA LEU A 299 4.82 -9.92 -4.55
C LEU A 299 5.96 -9.13 -3.90
N ALA A 300 6.91 -8.67 -4.70
CA ALA A 300 8.13 -8.06 -4.16
C ALA A 300 7.95 -6.60 -3.71
N ALA A 301 6.91 -5.90 -4.16
CA ALA A 301 6.59 -4.52 -3.79
C ALA A 301 5.12 -4.39 -3.33
N THR A 302 4.45 -3.27 -3.62
CA THR A 302 3.03 -3.06 -3.28
C THR A 302 2.13 -4.04 -4.05
N ALA A 303 1.11 -4.59 -3.38
CA ALA A 303 0.22 -5.54 -4.05
C ALA A 303 -0.84 -4.84 -4.90
N ILE A 304 -1.63 -3.93 -4.32
CA ILE A 304 -2.64 -3.17 -5.05
C ILE A 304 -2.60 -1.69 -4.67
N ASP A 305 -2.80 -0.83 -5.65
CA ASP A 305 -2.80 0.62 -5.49
C ASP A 305 -3.98 1.29 -6.20
N PHE A 306 -4.82 1.98 -5.42
CA PHE A 306 -5.89 2.87 -5.89
C PHE A 306 -5.38 4.32 -5.84
N SER A 307 -4.67 4.78 -6.87
CA SER A 307 -3.81 5.96 -6.75
C SER A 307 -4.54 7.31 -6.75
N VAL A 308 -5.12 7.72 -7.86
CA VAL A 308 -5.74 9.05 -8.02
C VAL A 308 -7.05 8.95 -8.77
N GLY A 309 -8.00 9.86 -8.47
CA GLY A 309 -9.26 9.96 -9.21
C GLY A 309 -10.14 8.71 -9.11
N ILE A 310 -10.11 8.03 -7.97
CA ILE A 310 -10.91 6.83 -7.71
C ILE A 310 -12.26 7.25 -7.13
N SER A 311 -13.34 6.64 -7.62
CA SER A 311 -14.66 6.76 -7.00
C SER A 311 -15.43 5.44 -7.03
N ASP A 312 -16.18 5.18 -5.96
CA ASP A 312 -17.10 4.03 -5.88
C ASP A 312 -16.44 2.67 -6.20
N CYS A 313 -15.17 2.53 -5.82
CA CYS A 313 -14.38 1.31 -6.03
C CYS A 313 -14.33 0.44 -4.79
N LYS A 314 -13.94 -0.83 -4.98
CA LYS A 314 -13.93 -1.79 -3.88
C LYS A 314 -12.79 -2.79 -3.99
N VAL A 315 -12.18 -3.13 -2.84
CA VAL A 315 -11.35 -4.32 -2.68
C VAL A 315 -11.86 -5.13 -1.49
N SER A 316 -12.32 -6.35 -1.75
CA SER A 316 -13.01 -7.12 -0.72
C SER A 316 -12.84 -8.62 -0.80
N GLY A 317 -12.78 -9.25 0.38
CA GLY A 317 -12.67 -10.70 0.49
C GLY A 317 -11.37 -11.26 -0.09
N CYS A 318 -10.33 -10.42 -0.21
CA CYS A 318 -9.05 -10.80 -0.79
C CYS A 318 -8.07 -11.30 0.29
N LEU A 319 -7.16 -12.17 -0.11
CA LEU A 319 -6.02 -12.62 0.68
C LEU A 319 -4.75 -11.96 0.17
N PHE A 320 -4.01 -11.31 1.06
CA PHE A 320 -2.67 -10.79 0.81
C PHE A 320 -1.69 -11.55 1.70
N SER A 321 -0.71 -12.21 1.09
CA SER A 321 0.29 -12.96 1.84
C SER A 321 1.68 -12.82 1.23
N ASP A 322 2.68 -12.66 2.09
CA ASP A 322 4.07 -12.50 1.64
C ASP A 322 4.25 -11.32 0.66
N ILE A 323 3.82 -10.14 1.07
CA ILE A 323 3.94 -8.91 0.28
C ILE A 323 5.19 -8.14 0.72
N GLY A 324 6.04 -7.78 -0.25
CA GLY A 324 7.28 -7.04 0.01
C GLY A 324 7.07 -5.61 0.51
N GLY A 325 6.05 -4.92 0.02
CA GLY A 325 5.67 -3.56 0.42
C GLY A 325 4.27 -3.48 1.03
N THR A 326 3.53 -2.42 0.73
CA THR A 326 2.16 -2.20 1.20
C THR A 326 1.17 -3.18 0.54
N ALA A 327 0.31 -3.81 1.33
CA ALA A 327 -0.68 -4.71 0.74
C ALA A 327 -1.77 -3.94 -0.02
N ILE A 328 -2.36 -2.92 0.60
CA ILE A 328 -3.38 -2.07 -0.05
C ILE A 328 -2.99 -0.61 0.12
N LEU A 329 -2.71 0.05 -0.98
CA LEU A 329 -2.40 1.48 -1.03
C LEU A 329 -3.55 2.24 -1.69
N ALA A 330 -3.90 3.42 -1.18
CA ALA A 330 -4.97 4.23 -1.72
C ALA A 330 -4.72 5.74 -1.54
N GLY A 331 -5.30 6.53 -2.43
CA GLY A 331 -5.21 7.98 -2.37
C GLY A 331 -3.85 8.53 -2.77
N SER A 332 -3.79 9.82 -2.99
CA SER A 332 -2.53 10.50 -3.30
C SER A 332 -1.72 10.77 -2.04
N PHE A 333 -0.41 10.63 -2.14
CA PHE A 333 0.55 10.97 -1.08
C PHE A 333 1.46 12.11 -1.50
N ALA A 334 1.45 12.49 -2.76
CA ALA A 334 2.24 13.58 -3.28
C ALA A 334 1.55 14.23 -4.47
N GLU A 335 1.84 15.51 -4.67
CA GLU A 335 1.47 16.24 -5.87
C GLU A 335 2.70 16.30 -6.76
N SER A 336 2.78 15.33 -7.63
CA SER A 336 3.75 15.02 -8.66
C SER A 336 5.02 15.88 -8.72
N PRO A 337 6.15 15.39 -8.35
CA PRO A 337 6.56 14.17 -7.61
C PRO A 337 6.92 14.45 -6.14
N ARG A 338 6.30 15.39 -5.48
CA ARG A 338 6.67 15.88 -4.15
C ARG A 338 5.57 15.65 -3.12
N GLU A 339 5.99 15.66 -1.88
CA GLU A 339 5.10 15.59 -0.73
C GLU A 339 4.19 16.81 -0.67
N VAL A 340 2.91 16.59 -0.38
CA VAL A 340 1.92 17.66 -0.28
C VAL A 340 1.61 17.92 1.18
N HIS A 341 2.00 19.09 1.67
CA HIS A 341 1.71 19.55 3.03
C HIS A 341 0.66 20.67 3.05
N ARG A 342 -0.12 20.80 2.02
CA ARG A 342 -1.15 21.82 1.87
C ARG A 342 -2.43 21.23 1.29
N PRO A 343 -3.56 21.91 1.45
CA PRO A 343 -4.81 21.51 0.82
C PRO A 343 -4.66 21.36 -0.68
N TYR A 344 -5.39 20.42 -1.26
CA TYR A 344 -5.56 20.37 -2.71
C TYR A 344 -6.22 21.66 -3.20
N THR A 345 -5.73 22.20 -4.31
CA THR A 345 -6.38 23.28 -5.04
C THR A 345 -7.49 22.77 -5.95
N ASP A 346 -7.35 21.53 -6.42
CA ASP A 346 -8.35 20.80 -7.18
C ASP A 346 -8.61 19.45 -6.51
N LEU A 347 -9.87 19.15 -6.20
CA LEU A 347 -10.26 17.92 -5.52
C LEU A 347 -10.56 16.77 -6.49
N ALA A 348 -10.42 16.95 -7.80
CA ALA A 348 -10.65 15.90 -8.78
C ALA A 348 -9.74 14.66 -8.58
N PRO A 349 -8.45 14.80 -8.20
CA PRO A 349 -7.59 13.67 -7.92
C PRO A 349 -7.93 12.91 -6.63
N LEU A 350 -8.74 13.49 -5.74
CA LEU A 350 -9.07 12.88 -4.45
C LEU A 350 -9.82 11.56 -4.64
N CYS A 351 -9.35 10.51 -3.98
CA CYS A 351 -10.06 9.22 -3.94
C CYS A 351 -11.26 9.30 -2.99
N ARG A 352 -12.43 8.83 -3.47
CA ARG A 352 -13.69 8.89 -2.71
C ARG A 352 -14.46 7.58 -2.81
N HIS A 353 -15.27 7.31 -1.76
CA HIS A 353 -16.17 6.15 -1.74
C HIS A 353 -15.45 4.84 -2.06
N LEU A 354 -14.23 4.66 -1.49
CA LEU A 354 -13.49 3.41 -1.61
C LEU A 354 -13.84 2.48 -0.45
N SER A 355 -14.22 1.24 -0.75
CA SER A 355 -14.44 0.21 0.26
C SER A 355 -13.28 -0.78 0.30
N ILE A 356 -12.59 -0.86 1.44
CA ILE A 356 -11.55 -1.84 1.75
C ILE A 356 -12.09 -2.75 2.83
N SER A 357 -12.63 -3.92 2.45
CA SER A 357 -13.45 -4.68 3.39
C SER A 357 -13.21 -6.18 3.36
N SER A 358 -13.24 -6.80 4.54
CA SER A 358 -13.17 -8.26 4.69
C SER A 358 -11.94 -8.90 4.06
N ASN A 359 -10.81 -8.17 4.01
CA ASN A 359 -9.55 -8.69 3.49
C ASN A 359 -8.73 -9.32 4.63
N THR A 360 -7.92 -10.30 4.28
CA THR A 360 -6.94 -10.91 5.17
C THR A 360 -5.54 -10.54 4.66
N ILE A 361 -4.72 -9.92 5.51
CA ILE A 361 -3.37 -9.49 5.20
C ILE A 361 -2.41 -10.16 6.18
N ILE A 362 -1.52 -10.99 5.66
CA ILE A 362 -0.57 -11.76 6.46
C ILE A 362 0.83 -11.57 5.91
N ASN A 363 1.78 -11.17 6.76
CA ASN A 363 3.18 -11.05 6.39
C ASN A 363 3.40 -10.06 5.23
N ALA A 364 2.89 -8.86 5.38
CA ALA A 364 3.17 -7.73 4.49
C ALA A 364 4.43 -6.97 4.93
N THR A 365 4.92 -6.06 4.07
CA THR A 365 6.10 -5.20 4.34
C THR A 365 7.42 -5.96 4.53
N LYS A 366 7.55 -7.13 3.88
CA LYS A 366 8.72 -8.01 4.07
C LYS A 366 10.04 -7.41 3.62
N GLU A 367 10.02 -6.66 2.52
CA GLU A 367 11.21 -6.05 1.92
C GLU A 367 11.33 -4.56 2.27
N ASP A 368 10.22 -3.83 2.19
CA ASP A 368 10.11 -2.44 2.61
C ASP A 368 9.45 -2.37 4.00
N TRP A 369 10.28 -2.35 5.04
CA TRP A 369 9.80 -2.31 6.42
C TRP A 369 9.11 -1.00 6.79
N GLY A 370 9.35 0.08 6.01
CA GLY A 370 8.67 1.36 6.18
C GLY A 370 7.25 1.39 5.62
N ALA A 371 6.88 0.42 4.80
CA ALA A 371 5.54 0.26 4.27
C ALA A 371 4.53 -0.18 5.35
N VAL A 372 3.24 -0.22 5.02
CA VAL A 372 2.14 -0.52 5.94
C VAL A 372 1.20 -1.58 5.34
N ALA A 373 0.36 -2.22 6.15
CA ALA A 373 -0.58 -3.19 5.57
C ALA A 373 -1.66 -2.49 4.71
N ILE A 374 -2.32 -1.45 5.25
CA ILE A 374 -3.27 -0.60 4.52
C ILE A 374 -2.83 0.84 4.68
N GLY A 375 -2.50 1.50 3.56
CA GLY A 375 -2.08 2.90 3.52
C GLY A 375 -3.02 3.75 2.69
N CYS A 376 -3.64 4.76 3.31
CA CYS A 376 -4.50 5.72 2.62
C CYS A 376 -3.93 7.12 2.80
N GLY A 377 -3.61 7.78 1.69
CA GLY A 377 -3.20 9.18 1.68
C GLY A 377 -4.39 10.13 1.75
N TYR A 378 -4.53 11.00 0.76
CA TYR A 378 -5.68 11.88 0.66
C TYR A 378 -6.89 11.10 0.13
N VAL A 379 -7.79 10.73 1.04
CA VAL A 379 -9.02 9.97 0.75
C VAL A 379 -10.22 10.58 1.48
N SER A 380 -11.42 10.39 0.95
CA SER A 380 -12.66 10.85 1.56
C SER A 380 -13.77 9.82 1.41
N HIS A 381 -14.65 9.68 2.40
CA HIS A 381 -15.73 8.68 2.41
C HIS A 381 -15.18 7.26 2.13
N THR A 382 -14.06 6.94 2.77
CA THR A 382 -13.41 5.64 2.59
C THR A 382 -13.72 4.74 3.78
N ASP A 383 -14.21 3.54 3.50
CA ASP A 383 -14.56 2.55 4.50
C ASP A 383 -13.48 1.46 4.58
N ILE A 384 -12.76 1.38 5.70
CA ILE A 384 -11.80 0.34 6.02
C ILE A 384 -12.41 -0.52 7.12
N THR A 385 -12.99 -1.67 6.74
CA THR A 385 -13.83 -2.40 7.68
C THR A 385 -13.68 -3.93 7.60
N HIS A 386 -13.72 -4.59 8.75
CA HIS A 386 -13.64 -6.06 8.86
C HIS A 386 -12.38 -6.68 8.22
N ASN A 387 -11.27 -5.95 8.16
CA ASN A 387 -10.01 -6.51 7.70
C ASN A 387 -9.27 -7.16 8.86
N ALA A 388 -8.59 -8.28 8.57
CA ALA A 388 -7.70 -8.97 9.49
C ALA A 388 -6.25 -8.77 9.03
N ILE A 389 -5.41 -8.17 9.88
CA ILE A 389 -4.03 -7.83 9.61
C ILE A 389 -3.14 -8.54 10.61
N ASP A 390 -2.14 -9.24 10.12
CA ASP A 390 -1.16 -9.95 10.94
C ASP A 390 0.24 -9.84 10.35
N SER A 391 1.23 -9.61 11.19
CA SER A 391 2.66 -9.61 10.84
C SER A 391 3.04 -8.50 9.85
N VAL A 392 3.17 -7.28 10.37
CA VAL A 392 3.67 -6.11 9.64
C VAL A 392 4.80 -5.40 10.39
N ASN A 393 5.77 -4.91 9.65
CA ASN A 393 7.00 -4.35 10.23
C ASN A 393 6.83 -2.92 10.78
N TYR A 394 5.77 -2.22 10.38
CA TYR A 394 5.42 -0.88 10.83
C TYR A 394 3.93 -0.82 11.22
N SER A 395 3.16 0.16 10.76
CA SER A 395 1.75 0.30 11.12
C SER A 395 0.83 -0.66 10.37
N GLY A 396 -0.25 -1.10 11.02
CA GLY A 396 -1.27 -1.91 10.39
C GLY A 396 -2.11 -1.11 9.40
N ILE A 397 -2.77 -0.04 9.88
CA ILE A 397 -3.62 0.85 9.09
C ILE A 397 -3.13 2.27 9.26
N CYS A 398 -2.78 2.94 8.17
CA CYS A 398 -2.46 4.37 8.12
C CYS A 398 -3.49 5.12 7.29
N VAL A 399 -4.08 6.20 7.83
CA VAL A 399 -5.00 7.07 7.08
C VAL A 399 -4.64 8.53 7.26
N GLY A 400 -4.40 9.19 6.16
CA GLY A 400 -4.03 10.60 6.09
C GLY A 400 -2.61 10.84 5.62
N TRP A 401 -2.36 12.04 5.14
CA TRP A 401 -1.07 12.53 4.67
C TRP A 401 -0.97 14.05 4.87
N GLY A 402 0.24 14.60 4.78
CA GLY A 402 0.47 16.04 4.73
C GLY A 402 0.75 16.71 6.07
N TRP A 403 0.59 16.06 7.21
CA TRP A 403 0.83 16.63 8.56
C TRP A 403 0.28 18.05 8.73
N THR A 404 -0.94 18.30 8.24
CA THR A 404 -1.52 19.65 8.16
C THR A 404 -2.90 19.72 8.81
N PRO A 405 -3.18 20.83 9.56
CA PRO A 405 -4.52 21.12 10.06
C PRO A 405 -5.46 21.68 9.00
N GLU A 406 -4.95 21.99 7.80
CA GLU A 406 -5.72 22.59 6.72
C GLU A 406 -6.75 21.60 6.16
N ASP A 407 -7.74 22.13 5.45
CA ASP A 407 -8.69 21.32 4.70
C ASP A 407 -8.04 20.77 3.44
N THR A 408 -7.81 19.47 3.41
CA THR A 408 -7.24 18.72 2.27
C THR A 408 -8.31 17.99 1.46
N GLY A 409 -9.58 18.18 1.79
CA GLY A 409 -10.71 17.40 1.26
C GLY A 409 -10.90 16.03 1.92
N MET A 410 -10.01 15.61 2.81
CA MET A 410 -10.18 14.37 3.59
C MET A 410 -11.32 14.54 4.58
N SER A 411 -12.27 13.61 4.57
CA SER A 411 -13.40 13.62 5.50
C SER A 411 -14.18 12.31 5.45
N HIS A 412 -15.03 12.08 6.47
CA HIS A 412 -15.98 10.95 6.50
C HIS A 412 -15.32 9.59 6.28
N ASN A 413 -14.08 9.42 6.73
CA ASN A 413 -13.37 8.14 6.66
C ASN A 413 -13.77 7.26 7.84
N SER A 414 -13.92 5.97 7.60
CA SER A 414 -14.40 5.00 8.58
C SER A 414 -13.39 3.87 8.73
N ILE A 415 -12.85 3.69 9.95
CA ILE A 415 -11.92 2.61 10.30
C ILE A 415 -12.61 1.76 11.36
N THR A 416 -13.28 0.67 10.94
CA THR A 416 -14.20 -0.02 11.84
C THR A 416 -14.05 -1.55 11.80
N HIS A 417 -14.17 -2.17 12.97
CA HIS A 417 -14.23 -3.63 13.12
C HIS A 417 -13.04 -4.38 12.50
N ASN A 418 -11.88 -3.73 12.38
CA ASN A 418 -10.66 -4.38 11.92
C ASN A 418 -9.98 -5.11 13.09
N ILE A 419 -9.21 -6.14 12.75
CA ILE A 419 -8.35 -6.87 13.66
C ILE A 419 -6.91 -6.62 13.26
N VAL A 420 -6.07 -6.13 14.19
CA VAL A 420 -4.65 -5.91 13.94
C VAL A 420 -3.82 -6.64 14.98
N ASN A 421 -2.94 -7.52 14.51
CA ASN A 421 -2.04 -8.32 15.30
C ASN A 421 -0.61 -8.20 14.77
N HIS A 422 0.42 -8.44 15.59
CA HIS A 422 1.84 -8.42 15.23
C HIS A 422 2.22 -7.24 14.32
N TYR A 423 1.98 -6.01 14.78
CA TYR A 423 2.45 -4.78 14.15
C TYR A 423 3.73 -4.26 14.81
N ALA A 424 4.40 -3.30 14.23
CA ALA A 424 5.65 -2.71 14.76
C ALA A 424 6.80 -3.73 14.94
N MET A 425 6.89 -4.74 14.07
CA MET A 425 7.86 -5.82 14.24
C MET A 425 9.31 -5.37 13.99
N GLN A 426 9.53 -4.33 13.18
CA GLN A 426 10.86 -3.80 12.83
C GLN A 426 11.01 -2.31 13.08
N LEU A 427 9.97 -1.53 12.98
CA LEU A 427 10.03 -0.08 13.18
C LEU A 427 9.15 0.35 14.35
N TYR A 428 9.39 1.53 14.87
CA TYR A 428 8.67 2.11 16.00
C TYR A 428 8.28 3.56 15.69
N ASP A 429 7.70 4.29 16.64
CA ASP A 429 6.96 5.54 16.41
C ASP A 429 5.73 5.25 15.53
N VAL A 430 4.83 4.41 16.04
CA VAL A 430 3.90 3.59 15.28
C VAL A 430 2.57 3.42 15.99
N GLY A 431 1.51 3.16 15.24
CA GLY A 431 0.22 2.66 15.76
C GLY A 431 -0.28 1.44 14.99
N ALA A 432 -1.01 0.55 15.67
CA ALA A 432 -1.77 -0.46 14.92
C ALA A 432 -2.74 0.23 13.96
N ILE A 433 -3.36 1.32 14.42
CA ILE A 433 -4.08 2.30 13.61
C ILE A 433 -3.43 3.66 13.81
N TYR A 434 -2.99 4.28 12.74
CA TYR A 434 -2.25 5.53 12.70
C TYR A 434 -2.95 6.54 11.80
N THR A 435 -3.09 7.78 12.26
CA THR A 435 -3.77 8.83 11.49
C THR A 435 -2.98 10.12 11.47
N LEU A 436 -3.15 10.88 10.40
CA LEU A 436 -2.51 12.17 10.13
C LEU A 436 -3.54 13.18 9.63
N SER A 437 -3.26 14.45 9.87
CA SER A 437 -3.98 15.59 9.32
C SER A 437 -5.47 15.66 9.66
N ASN A 438 -6.09 16.76 9.32
CA ASN A 438 -7.49 17.03 9.58
C ASN A 438 -8.41 16.19 8.69
N GLN A 439 -9.32 15.43 9.31
CA GLN A 439 -10.27 14.52 8.65
C GLN A 439 -11.65 14.61 9.32
N PRO A 440 -12.39 15.70 9.11
CA PRO A 440 -13.65 15.93 9.82
C PRO A 440 -14.68 14.83 9.53
N HIS A 441 -15.52 14.57 10.54
CA HIS A 441 -16.60 13.56 10.46
C HIS A 441 -16.13 12.12 10.27
N SER A 442 -14.87 11.83 10.58
CA SER A 442 -14.32 10.48 10.49
C SER A 442 -14.55 9.68 11.77
N VAL A 443 -14.56 8.35 11.65
CA VAL A 443 -14.84 7.47 12.79
C VAL A 443 -13.82 6.33 12.88
N MET A 444 -13.48 5.98 14.14
CA MET A 444 -12.64 4.84 14.46
C MET A 444 -13.36 4.02 15.53
N GLU A 445 -13.97 2.88 15.14
CA GLU A 445 -14.90 2.16 16.01
C GLU A 445 -14.75 0.65 15.95
N GLY A 446 -14.86 0.02 17.11
CA GLY A 446 -15.02 -1.45 17.20
C GLY A 446 -13.82 -2.25 16.75
N ASN A 447 -12.65 -1.63 16.57
CA ASN A 447 -11.45 -2.35 16.17
C ASN A 447 -10.89 -3.17 17.33
N THR A 448 -10.32 -4.32 17.02
CA THR A 448 -9.65 -5.19 17.97
C THR A 448 -8.15 -5.23 17.68
N ILE A 449 -7.36 -4.82 18.66
CA ILE A 449 -5.91 -4.73 18.54
C ILE A 449 -5.30 -5.73 19.52
N TYR A 450 -4.35 -6.53 19.05
CA TYR A 450 -3.58 -7.39 19.92
C TYR A 450 -2.39 -6.65 20.51
N PRO A 451 -1.99 -6.95 21.75
CA PRO A 451 -0.76 -6.44 22.31
C PRO A 451 0.41 -6.76 21.38
N HIS A 452 1.31 -5.80 21.18
CA HIS A 452 2.48 -5.99 20.34
C HIS A 452 3.74 -6.14 21.19
N GLU A 453 4.73 -6.81 20.62
CA GLU A 453 6.10 -6.79 21.12
C GLU A 453 6.89 -5.79 20.27
N PRO A 454 7.39 -4.68 20.87
CA PRO A 454 8.14 -3.71 20.11
C PRO A 454 9.46 -4.30 19.61
N ALA A 455 9.95 -3.77 18.48
CA ALA A 455 11.29 -4.11 17.98
C ALA A 455 12.35 -4.00 19.10
N PRO A 456 13.39 -4.86 19.12
CA PRO A 456 14.32 -4.96 20.25
C PRO A 456 15.02 -3.65 20.65
N TYR A 457 15.23 -2.76 19.68
CA TYR A 457 15.85 -1.44 19.86
C TYR A 457 14.82 -0.30 19.99
N ALA A 458 13.52 -0.58 19.90
CA ALA A 458 12.48 0.44 20.00
C ALA A 458 12.31 0.95 21.43
N THR A 459 11.93 2.23 21.56
CA THR A 459 11.46 2.79 22.83
C THR A 459 9.99 2.47 23.01
N ASN A 460 9.58 2.07 24.22
CA ASN A 460 8.21 1.63 24.50
C ASN A 460 7.20 2.79 24.54
N ASP A 461 7.67 4.04 24.54
CA ASP A 461 6.84 5.24 24.59
C ASP A 461 6.34 5.71 23.21
N ARG A 462 6.66 4.99 22.15
CA ARG A 462 6.34 5.34 20.77
C ARG A 462 5.67 4.22 19.98
N CYS A 463 5.01 3.28 20.65
CA CYS A 463 4.25 2.21 20.03
C CYS A 463 2.87 2.14 20.69
N PHE A 464 1.82 2.37 19.93
CA PHE A 464 0.48 2.54 20.44
C PHE A 464 -0.54 1.63 19.72
N PRO A 465 -1.63 1.23 20.37
CA PRO A 465 -2.74 0.60 19.66
C PRO A 465 -3.41 1.57 18.67
N ILE A 466 -3.57 2.85 19.06
CA ILE A 466 -4.05 3.93 18.21
C ILE A 466 -3.09 5.10 18.36
N TYR A 467 -2.62 5.67 17.27
CA TYR A 467 -1.74 6.83 17.29
C TYR A 467 -2.30 7.96 16.43
N LEU A 468 -2.59 9.08 17.08
CA LEU A 468 -3.09 10.30 16.48
C LEU A 468 -1.91 11.26 16.34
N ASP A 469 -1.26 11.19 15.17
CA ASP A 469 -0.07 12.00 14.90
C ASP A 469 -0.46 13.39 14.36
N ALA A 470 0.53 14.15 13.96
CA ALA A 470 0.45 15.58 13.72
C ALA A 470 -0.79 16.01 12.93
N ALA A 471 -1.51 16.93 13.51
CA ALA A 471 -2.74 17.54 13.02
C ALA A 471 -3.91 16.55 12.77
N THR A 472 -3.82 15.29 13.24
CA THR A 472 -5.02 14.41 13.24
C THR A 472 -6.15 15.13 13.95
N ASP A 473 -7.27 15.31 13.28
CA ASP A 473 -8.45 15.98 13.85
C ASP A 473 -9.76 15.44 13.27
N GLY A 474 -10.89 15.78 13.91
CA GLY A 474 -12.23 15.46 13.43
C GLY A 474 -12.68 14.01 13.56
N TYR A 475 -11.93 13.16 14.27
CA TYR A 475 -12.29 11.77 14.53
C TYR A 475 -13.19 11.59 15.75
N THR A 476 -14.16 10.69 15.62
CA THR A 476 -14.85 10.07 16.76
C THR A 476 -14.29 8.69 17.02
N ILE A 477 -13.71 8.46 18.20
CA ILE A 477 -13.05 7.21 18.59
C ILE A 477 -13.88 6.56 19.70
N ARG A 478 -14.34 5.32 19.46
CA ARG A 478 -15.18 4.60 20.40
C ARG A 478 -15.13 3.08 20.24
N ASN A 479 -15.38 2.36 21.32
CA ASN A 479 -15.57 0.90 21.33
C ASN A 479 -14.37 0.09 20.77
N ASN A 480 -13.19 0.68 20.64
CA ASN A 480 -11.98 -0.06 20.25
C ASN A 480 -11.44 -0.80 21.48
N ARG A 481 -10.80 -1.96 21.26
CA ARG A 481 -10.31 -2.83 22.34
C ARG A 481 -8.92 -3.38 22.10
N ILE A 482 -8.24 -3.65 23.22
CA ILE A 482 -7.03 -4.46 23.23
C ILE A 482 -7.42 -5.85 23.73
N THR A 483 -7.00 -6.89 23.01
CA THR A 483 -7.27 -8.28 23.39
C THR A 483 -6.63 -8.61 24.75
N GLY A 484 -7.45 -9.12 25.68
CA GLY A 484 -7.01 -9.42 27.04
C GLY A 484 -7.06 -8.26 28.03
N GLU A 485 -7.15 -7.00 27.56
CA GLU A 485 -7.18 -5.79 28.41
C GLU A 485 -8.55 -5.10 28.45
N GLY A 486 -9.37 -5.24 27.42
CA GLY A 486 -10.69 -4.64 27.33
C GLY A 486 -10.77 -3.45 26.38
N LEU A 487 -11.63 -2.48 26.67
CA LEU A 487 -11.75 -1.27 25.85
C LEU A 487 -10.53 -0.36 26.01
N ILE A 488 -10.07 0.22 24.90
CA ILE A 488 -8.95 1.17 24.89
C ILE A 488 -9.32 2.41 25.70
N THR A 489 -8.47 2.78 26.66
CA THR A 489 -8.59 4.00 27.41
C THR A 489 -7.87 5.16 26.70
N LYS A 490 -8.15 6.39 27.15
CA LYS A 490 -7.49 7.57 26.57
C LYS A 490 -5.97 7.55 26.77
N GLU A 491 -5.49 7.01 27.87
CA GLU A 491 -4.08 6.93 28.24
C GLU A 491 -3.29 5.96 27.33
N GLN A 492 -4.00 5.01 26.71
CA GLN A 492 -3.41 4.03 25.78
C GLN A 492 -3.35 4.56 24.33
N ILE A 493 -3.98 5.71 24.05
CA ILE A 493 -3.89 6.37 22.75
C ILE A 493 -2.65 7.25 22.71
N GLY A 494 -1.82 7.09 21.67
CA GLY A 494 -0.71 7.99 21.41
C GLY A 494 -1.18 9.31 20.81
N PHE A 495 -0.59 10.40 21.28
CA PHE A 495 -0.87 11.74 20.78
C PHE A 495 0.42 12.46 20.42
N ASN A 496 0.46 13.07 19.24
CA ASN A 496 1.52 13.98 18.82
C ASN A 496 0.92 15.18 18.10
N ASN A 497 0.67 16.27 18.84
CA ASN A 497 0.08 17.51 18.33
C ASN A 497 -1.23 17.31 17.51
N PRO A 498 -2.20 16.55 18.02
CA PRO A 498 -3.49 16.39 17.35
C PRO A 498 -4.30 17.70 17.40
N GLY A 499 -5.32 17.81 16.53
CA GLY A 499 -6.28 18.90 16.56
C GLY A 499 -7.30 18.80 17.71
N PRO A 500 -8.08 19.86 17.96
CA PRO A 500 -8.98 19.94 19.10
C PRO A 500 -10.33 19.22 18.93
N ALA A 501 -10.74 18.88 17.73
CA ALA A 501 -12.07 18.33 17.43
C ALA A 501 -12.14 16.80 17.50
N ILE A 502 -11.24 16.17 18.25
CA ILE A 502 -11.26 14.70 18.48
C ILE A 502 -12.24 14.40 19.62
N VAL A 503 -13.17 13.51 19.34
CA VAL A 503 -14.14 13.00 20.32
C VAL A 503 -13.75 11.59 20.74
N ILE A 504 -13.34 11.38 21.98
CA ILE A 504 -12.98 10.07 22.52
C ILE A 504 -14.08 9.63 23.49
N ASN A 505 -14.91 8.70 23.02
CA ASN A 505 -15.96 8.08 23.81
C ASN A 505 -15.48 6.72 24.33
N VAL A 506 -14.70 6.74 25.39
CA VAL A 506 -14.25 5.54 26.09
C VAL A 506 -14.93 5.46 27.45
N PRO A 507 -15.21 4.27 28.00
CA PRO A 507 -15.69 4.16 29.37
C PRO A 507 -14.72 4.87 30.31
N GLN A 508 -15.26 5.59 31.27
CA GLN A 508 -14.46 6.04 32.41
C GLN A 508 -14.07 4.79 33.22
N PRO A 509 -12.87 4.71 33.77
CA PRO A 509 -12.43 3.56 34.55
C PRO A 509 -13.28 3.32 35.79
#